data_61844dcee6414b3c9dd5702eddac632b
#
_entry.id   61844dcee6414b3c9dd5702eddac632b
#
_cell.length_a   1.000
_cell.length_b   1.000
_cell.length_c   1.000
_cell.angle_alpha   90.00
_cell.angle_beta   90.00
_cell.angle_gamma   90.00
#
_symmetry.space_group_name_H-M   'P 1'
#
loop_
_entity.id
_entity.type
_entity.pdbx_description
1 polymer ?
#
loop_
_entity_poly.entity_id
_entity_poly.type
_entity_poly.pdbx_seq_one_letter_code
_entity_poly.pdbx_strand_id
1 'polypeptide(L)'
;MQMWKKYAKASAAVIGLGALLALATASKAQAQNVPVYKVDPYWPKPLPNKWIMQQVPTLTVDKNDHIWVLNRSRQIMPDENGASTTPPRADCCIAGPGVLEFDTEGNFLKGWGGPGFGGPETLPGQTIMVDKKGNVWLSGTGRGDTILKYSSDGKLLWDFGHRGPSPVPGQTQERLKDNNQQTDTLMSGAAGFDLDEDAHEIYIADSEFVNKRVLVYDMDTGAFKRGWGGHGMPLSEIDNGPVPPYDWRSGPPPDIKGFAVLHCIHLSADGLVYVCERGSDRVQVFTKQGKFVTEFFVHPSTPARGPECGIGSLKFATCGTVLNLAFSPAPAQKFVFIADMANNKVWIVNRKDGITVGSIGDNGRMAGQFHYIDGIAADSHGNIYTGEVETGKRIQKFVPVKGKAKR
;
A
#
# COMPACT_ATOMS: atom_id res chain seq x y z
N MET A 1 64.86 30.48 0.29
CA MET A 1 63.91 29.41 0.60
C MET A 1 62.70 29.90 1.41
N GLN A 2 62.17 31.10 1.11
CA GLN A 2 61.05 31.72 1.85
C GLN A 2 59.93 32.33 0.97
N MET A 3 59.93 32.11 -0.33
CA MET A 3 58.94 32.72 -1.24
C MET A 3 57.83 31.75 -1.72
N TRP A 4 57.91 30.45 -1.43
CA TRP A 4 56.93 29.47 -1.91
C TRP A 4 55.79 29.16 -0.94
N LYS A 5 55.81 29.67 0.29
CA LYS A 5 54.76 29.41 1.30
C LYS A 5 53.57 30.37 1.25
N LYS A 6 53.56 31.42 0.39
CA LYS A 6 52.44 32.37 0.32
C LYS A 6 51.36 32.04 -0.71
N TYR A 7 51.63 31.16 -1.68
CA TYR A 7 50.67 30.85 -2.73
C TYR A 7 49.83 29.59 -2.46
N ALA A 8 50.22 28.76 -1.53
CA ALA A 8 49.49 27.53 -1.19
C ALA A 8 48.23 27.76 -0.31
N LYS A 9 48.13 28.94 0.34
CA LYS A 9 46.94 29.22 1.21
C LYS A 9 45.81 29.94 0.49
N ALA A 10 46.04 30.53 -0.68
CA ALA A 10 44.97 31.20 -1.43
C ALA A 10 44.14 30.26 -2.30
N SER A 11 44.69 29.13 -2.76
CA SER A 11 44.01 28.20 -3.65
C SER A 11 43.02 27.29 -2.92
N ALA A 12 43.23 27.00 -1.62
CA ALA A 12 42.34 26.15 -0.84
C ALA A 12 41.03 26.85 -0.40
N ALA A 13 41.07 28.18 -0.24
CA ALA A 13 39.91 28.96 0.18
C ALA A 13 38.89 29.18 -0.97
N VAL A 14 39.37 29.26 -2.22
CA VAL A 14 38.48 29.47 -3.38
C VAL A 14 37.75 28.20 -3.79
N ILE A 15 38.36 27.01 -3.62
CA ILE A 15 37.72 25.74 -3.93
C ILE A 15 36.65 25.37 -2.86
N GLY A 16 36.89 25.73 -1.60
CA GLY A 16 35.93 25.51 -0.50
C GLY A 16 34.66 26.36 -0.64
N LEU A 17 34.75 27.61 -1.09
CA LEU A 17 33.59 28.49 -1.28
C LEU A 17 32.77 28.09 -2.51
N GLY A 18 33.38 27.60 -3.57
CA GLY A 18 32.68 27.12 -4.77
C GLY A 18 31.89 25.85 -4.53
N ALA A 19 32.42 24.92 -3.73
CA ALA A 19 31.74 23.68 -3.38
C ALA A 19 30.56 23.90 -2.41
N LEU A 20 30.71 24.81 -1.45
CA LEU A 20 29.64 25.20 -0.52
C LEU A 20 28.49 25.96 -1.22
N LEU A 21 28.79 26.82 -2.20
CA LEU A 21 27.79 27.49 -3.02
C LEU A 21 27.06 26.53 -3.96
N ALA A 22 27.75 25.54 -4.54
CA ALA A 22 27.12 24.51 -5.37
C ALA A 22 26.19 23.57 -4.58
N LEU A 23 26.55 23.18 -3.36
CA LEU A 23 25.73 22.38 -2.46
C LEU A 23 24.50 23.18 -1.97
N ALA A 24 24.65 24.48 -1.69
CA ALA A 24 23.55 25.33 -1.25
C ALA A 24 22.54 25.63 -2.39
N THR A 25 22.99 25.67 -3.64
CA THR A 25 22.11 25.86 -4.80
C THR A 25 21.39 24.57 -5.18
N ALA A 26 22.02 23.40 -5.05
CA ALA A 26 21.38 22.10 -5.29
C ALA A 26 20.25 21.83 -4.29
N SER A 27 20.42 22.16 -3.01
CA SER A 27 19.38 21.98 -1.99
C SER A 27 18.18 22.93 -2.18
N LYS A 28 18.37 24.13 -2.72
CA LYS A 28 17.28 25.07 -3.00
C LYS A 28 16.48 24.73 -4.27
N ALA A 29 17.11 24.12 -5.26
CA ALA A 29 16.42 23.69 -6.49
C ALA A 29 15.49 22.47 -6.23
N GLN A 30 15.85 21.61 -5.30
CA GLN A 30 15.05 20.43 -4.95
C GLN A 30 13.80 20.78 -4.11
N ALA A 31 13.84 21.84 -3.32
CA ALA A 31 12.71 22.28 -2.49
C ALA A 31 11.55 22.93 -3.28
N GLN A 32 11.74 23.29 -4.53
CA GLN A 32 10.78 24.07 -5.32
C GLN A 32 9.66 23.25 -6.00
N ASN A 33 9.71 21.93 -5.99
CA ASN A 33 8.77 21.08 -6.73
C ASN A 33 8.05 20.00 -5.90
N VAL A 34 8.17 20.00 -4.58
CA VAL A 34 7.44 19.05 -3.74
C VAL A 34 5.97 19.45 -3.67
N PRO A 35 5.03 18.57 -4.03
CA PRO A 35 3.61 18.90 -3.93
C PRO A 35 3.19 19.05 -2.46
N VAL A 36 2.40 20.08 -2.19
CA VAL A 36 1.80 20.33 -0.89
C VAL A 36 0.33 19.96 -0.97
N TYR A 37 -0.17 19.31 0.07
CA TYR A 37 -1.54 18.86 0.15
C TYR A 37 -2.27 19.48 1.33
N LYS A 38 -3.58 19.63 1.17
CA LYS A 38 -4.51 19.94 2.27
C LYS A 38 -5.63 18.91 2.30
N VAL A 39 -6.06 18.52 3.49
CA VAL A 39 -7.23 17.66 3.65
C VAL A 39 -8.50 18.39 3.21
N ASP A 40 -9.42 17.67 2.58
CA ASP A 40 -10.81 18.10 2.43
C ASP A 40 -11.61 17.53 3.61
N PRO A 41 -11.95 18.34 4.62
CA PRO A 41 -12.59 17.83 5.83
C PRO A 41 -14.07 17.46 5.63
N TYR A 42 -14.64 17.74 4.47
CA TYR A 42 -16.04 17.44 4.12
C TYR A 42 -16.17 16.25 3.17
N TRP A 43 -15.09 15.61 2.85
CA TRP A 43 -15.06 14.41 2.01
C TRP A 43 -14.75 13.14 2.85
N PRO A 44 -15.50 12.03 2.69
CA PRO A 44 -16.72 11.89 1.90
C PRO A 44 -17.93 12.52 2.60
N LYS A 45 -19.03 12.67 1.89
CA LYS A 45 -20.31 13.01 2.48
C LYS A 45 -20.84 11.87 3.34
N PRO A 46 -21.70 12.13 4.32
CA PRO A 46 -22.28 11.10 5.17
C PRO A 46 -22.96 9.99 4.33
N LEU A 47 -22.72 8.75 4.73
CA LEU A 47 -23.39 7.60 4.12
C LEU A 47 -24.90 7.63 4.43
N PRO A 48 -25.75 7.15 3.51
CA PRO A 48 -27.19 7.03 3.75
C PRO A 48 -27.54 5.95 4.79
N ASN A 49 -28.81 5.83 5.16
CA ASN A 49 -29.38 4.75 5.91
C ASN A 49 -28.72 4.47 7.28
N LYS A 50 -28.14 5.49 7.91
CA LYS A 50 -27.40 5.37 9.19
C LYS A 50 -26.16 4.45 9.07
N TRP A 51 -25.65 4.23 7.86
CA TRP A 51 -24.46 3.43 7.66
C TRP A 51 -23.22 4.14 8.16
N ILE A 52 -22.31 3.35 8.74
CA ILE A 52 -20.96 3.80 9.07
C ILE A 52 -19.93 2.94 8.36
N MET A 53 -18.80 3.56 8.06
CA MET A 53 -17.62 2.90 7.54
C MET A 53 -16.90 2.15 8.66
N GLN A 54 -16.31 1.04 8.32
CA GLN A 54 -15.47 0.26 9.19
C GLN A 54 -14.02 0.32 8.70
N GLN A 55 -13.21 -0.67 8.99
CA GLN A 55 -11.82 -0.70 8.56
C GLN A 55 -11.71 -0.70 7.03
N VAL A 56 -10.85 0.17 6.50
CA VAL A 56 -10.58 0.32 5.07
C VAL A 56 -9.12 -0.02 4.78
N PRO A 57 -8.81 -1.29 4.45
CA PRO A 57 -7.44 -1.71 4.16
C PRO A 57 -6.94 -1.17 2.82
N THR A 58 -7.80 -1.11 1.82
CA THR A 58 -7.46 -0.53 0.52
C THR A 58 -8.66 0.19 -0.10
N LEU A 59 -8.32 1.06 -1.02
CA LEU A 59 -9.22 1.75 -1.92
C LEU A 59 -8.50 1.95 -3.27
N THR A 60 -9.26 2.11 -4.32
CA THR A 60 -8.73 2.35 -5.68
C THR A 60 -9.54 3.41 -6.39
N VAL A 61 -8.96 3.98 -7.44
CA VAL A 61 -9.63 4.97 -8.30
C VAL A 61 -9.77 4.36 -9.70
N ASP A 62 -10.98 4.38 -10.22
CA ASP A 62 -11.27 3.87 -11.56
C ASP A 62 -10.96 4.91 -12.66
N LYS A 63 -11.16 4.53 -13.91
CA LYS A 63 -10.92 5.39 -15.08
C LYS A 63 -11.81 6.64 -15.16
N ASN A 64 -12.86 6.71 -14.36
CA ASN A 64 -13.78 7.84 -14.27
C ASN A 64 -13.48 8.73 -13.06
N ASP A 65 -12.37 8.48 -12.38
CA ASP A 65 -11.99 9.07 -11.09
C ASP A 65 -12.97 8.75 -9.94
N HIS A 66 -13.78 7.69 -10.06
CA HIS A 66 -14.60 7.22 -8.94
C HIS A 66 -13.72 6.43 -7.94
N ILE A 67 -14.01 6.62 -6.66
CA ILE A 67 -13.28 6.02 -5.57
C ILE A 67 -14.03 4.78 -5.08
N TRP A 68 -13.41 3.62 -5.26
CA TRP A 68 -13.91 2.34 -4.82
C TRP A 68 -13.22 1.92 -3.53
N VAL A 69 -14.00 1.60 -2.52
CA VAL A 69 -13.53 1.36 -1.16
C VAL A 69 -13.89 -0.05 -0.73
N LEU A 70 -12.90 -0.79 -0.23
CA LEU A 70 -13.12 -2.04 0.45
C LEU A 70 -13.34 -1.75 1.94
N ASN A 71 -14.58 -1.97 2.39
CA ASN A 71 -15.01 -1.74 3.76
C ASN A 71 -15.18 -3.09 4.49
N ARG A 72 -14.37 -3.33 5.51
CA ARG A 72 -14.52 -4.53 6.35
C ARG A 72 -15.76 -4.43 7.25
N SER A 73 -16.95 -4.43 6.66
CA SER A 73 -18.23 -4.21 7.34
C SER A 73 -18.49 -5.15 8.53
N ARG A 74 -17.91 -6.35 8.53
CA ARG A 74 -18.00 -7.31 9.63
C ARG A 74 -17.15 -6.97 10.85
N GLN A 75 -16.30 -5.94 10.76
CA GLN A 75 -15.45 -5.44 11.86
C GLN A 75 -16.16 -4.40 12.73
N ILE A 76 -17.50 -4.23 12.55
CA ILE A 76 -18.28 -3.33 13.41
C ILE A 76 -18.30 -3.89 14.84
N MET A 77 -18.01 -3.02 15.79
CA MET A 77 -18.03 -3.37 17.20
C MET A 77 -19.45 -3.32 17.75
N PRO A 78 -19.78 -4.12 18.80
CA PRO A 78 -21.13 -4.14 19.39
C PRO A 78 -21.61 -2.78 19.92
N ASP A 79 -20.70 -1.93 20.35
CA ASP A 79 -20.97 -0.56 20.82
C ASP A 79 -21.21 0.44 19.69
N GLU A 80 -20.79 0.12 18.48
CA GLU A 80 -20.99 0.93 17.27
C GLU A 80 -22.28 0.54 16.50
N ASN A 81 -22.97 -0.53 16.86
CA ASN A 81 -24.02 -1.16 16.07
C ASN A 81 -25.44 -0.99 16.68
N GLY A 82 -25.64 0.11 17.36
CA GLY A 82 -26.86 0.30 18.17
C GLY A 82 -28.16 0.34 17.37
N ALA A 83 -28.15 0.86 16.14
CA ALA A 83 -29.35 0.94 15.32
C ALA A 83 -29.77 -0.39 14.66
N SER A 84 -28.89 -1.40 14.61
CA SER A 84 -29.21 -2.71 14.02
C SER A 84 -29.76 -3.72 15.02
N THR A 85 -29.86 -3.40 16.30
CA THR A 85 -30.41 -4.30 17.32
C THR A 85 -31.94 -4.33 17.28
N THR A 86 -32.56 -5.40 17.81
CA THR A 86 -34.04 -5.52 17.90
C THR A 86 -34.45 -5.67 19.36
N PRO A 87 -35.10 -4.64 19.98
CA PRO A 87 -35.34 -3.32 19.42
C PRO A 87 -34.02 -2.48 19.27
N PRO A 88 -34.01 -1.43 18.44
CA PRO A 88 -32.84 -0.53 18.32
C PRO A 88 -32.49 0.11 19.67
N ARG A 89 -31.20 0.12 20.00
CA ARG A 89 -30.66 0.72 21.24
C ARG A 89 -30.23 2.16 21.05
N ALA A 90 -30.01 2.60 19.80
CA ALA A 90 -29.62 3.93 19.44
C ALA A 90 -30.11 4.29 18.03
N ASP A 91 -30.09 5.58 17.70
CA ASP A 91 -30.42 6.07 16.35
C ASP A 91 -29.32 5.82 15.33
N CYS A 92 -28.10 5.65 15.75
CA CYS A 92 -26.92 5.25 15.00
C CYS A 92 -26.38 3.93 15.58
N CYS A 93 -25.71 3.07 14.90
CA CYS A 93 -25.32 3.05 13.50
C CYS A 93 -25.56 1.65 12.97
N ILE A 94 -25.39 1.47 11.68
CA ILE A 94 -25.48 0.18 10.99
C ILE A 94 -24.20 0.04 10.15
N ALA A 95 -23.61 -1.17 10.12
CA ALA A 95 -22.47 -1.41 9.21
C ALA A 95 -22.89 -1.15 7.76
N GLY A 96 -22.09 -0.38 7.04
CA GLY A 96 -22.30 -0.16 5.61
C GLY A 96 -21.92 -1.37 4.76
N PRO A 97 -22.20 -1.34 3.44
CA PRO A 97 -21.79 -2.39 2.50
C PRO A 97 -20.29 -2.65 2.51
N GLY A 98 -19.88 -3.85 2.07
CA GLY A 98 -18.47 -4.24 2.02
C GLY A 98 -17.69 -3.57 0.86
N VAL A 99 -18.36 -3.22 -0.23
CA VAL A 99 -17.81 -2.41 -1.32
C VAL A 99 -18.66 -1.16 -1.43
N LEU A 100 -17.97 -0.01 -1.51
CA LEU A 100 -18.58 1.31 -1.64
C LEU A 100 -17.96 2.05 -2.82
N GLU A 101 -18.77 2.78 -3.57
CA GLU A 101 -18.33 3.66 -4.66
C GLU A 101 -18.73 5.10 -4.37
N PHE A 102 -17.79 6.02 -4.55
CA PHE A 102 -17.98 7.46 -4.40
C PHE A 102 -17.51 8.19 -5.64
N ASP A 103 -18.13 9.35 -5.92
CA ASP A 103 -17.56 10.31 -6.87
C ASP A 103 -16.45 11.16 -6.20
N THR A 104 -15.80 12.01 -7.02
CA THR A 104 -14.74 12.91 -6.54
C THR A 104 -15.24 13.96 -5.54
N GLU A 105 -16.53 14.29 -5.54
CA GLU A 105 -17.19 15.22 -4.62
C GLU A 105 -17.61 14.54 -3.30
N GLY A 106 -17.41 13.21 -3.18
CA GLY A 106 -17.71 12.40 -2.01
C GLY A 106 -19.17 11.96 -1.90
N ASN A 107 -19.94 12.07 -2.97
CA ASN A 107 -21.28 11.49 -2.99
C ASN A 107 -21.16 9.97 -3.05
N PHE A 108 -21.92 9.28 -2.20
CA PHE A 108 -22.10 7.85 -2.29
C PHE A 108 -22.93 7.52 -3.56
N LEU A 109 -22.38 6.68 -4.42
CA LEU A 109 -23.03 6.29 -5.67
C LEU A 109 -23.73 4.93 -5.52
N LYS A 110 -23.04 3.92 -5.02
CA LYS A 110 -23.57 2.59 -4.74
C LYS A 110 -22.73 1.80 -3.77
N GLY A 111 -23.26 0.68 -3.28
CA GLY A 111 -22.54 -0.28 -2.47
C GLY A 111 -23.22 -1.63 -2.47
N TRP A 112 -22.44 -2.68 -2.27
CA TRP A 112 -22.88 -4.05 -2.24
C TRP A 112 -21.92 -4.92 -1.39
N GLY A 113 -22.37 -6.16 -1.15
CA GLY A 113 -21.59 -7.15 -0.37
C GLY A 113 -21.65 -6.94 1.13
N GLY A 114 -21.61 -8.04 1.82
CA GLY A 114 -21.90 -8.11 3.23
C GLY A 114 -23.37 -8.44 3.51
N PRO A 115 -23.71 -8.80 4.76
CA PRO A 115 -25.04 -9.23 5.12
C PRO A 115 -26.12 -8.18 4.81
N GLY A 116 -27.08 -8.54 3.95
CA GLY A 116 -28.24 -7.71 3.63
C GLY A 116 -28.05 -6.67 2.51
N PHE A 117 -26.88 -6.63 1.84
CA PHE A 117 -26.60 -5.63 0.82
C PHE A 117 -26.57 -6.14 -0.63
N GLY A 118 -26.97 -7.40 -0.85
CA GLY A 118 -26.85 -8.05 -2.14
C GLY A 118 -25.38 -8.41 -2.47
N GLY A 119 -25.18 -9.24 -3.49
CA GLY A 119 -23.89 -9.84 -3.75
C GLY A 119 -23.47 -10.85 -2.69
N PRO A 120 -22.16 -11.13 -2.52
CA PRO A 120 -21.68 -12.11 -1.55
C PRO A 120 -21.78 -11.59 -0.11
N GLU A 121 -22.22 -12.44 0.81
CA GLU A 121 -22.26 -12.10 2.24
C GLU A 121 -20.88 -11.97 2.87
N THR A 122 -19.89 -12.65 2.30
CA THR A 122 -18.49 -12.60 2.73
C THR A 122 -17.62 -12.17 1.58
N LEU A 123 -16.78 -11.16 1.79
CA LEU A 123 -15.84 -10.64 0.83
C LEU A 123 -14.41 -10.91 1.28
N PRO A 124 -13.47 -11.16 0.34
CA PRO A 124 -12.05 -11.00 0.63
C PRO A 124 -11.77 -9.58 1.14
N GLY A 125 -10.92 -9.46 2.14
CA GLY A 125 -10.83 -8.23 2.93
C GLY A 125 -9.47 -7.53 2.90
N GLN A 126 -8.68 -7.63 1.80
CA GLN A 126 -7.36 -7.02 1.75
C GLN A 126 -7.21 -6.00 0.63
N THR A 127 -7.42 -6.36 -0.61
CA THR A 127 -7.18 -5.47 -1.76
C THR A 127 -8.40 -5.36 -2.65
N ILE A 128 -8.64 -4.17 -3.16
CA ILE A 128 -9.65 -3.86 -4.18
C ILE A 128 -8.99 -3.18 -5.39
N MET A 129 -9.34 -3.64 -6.59
CA MET A 129 -8.98 -3.03 -7.86
C MET A 129 -10.21 -2.98 -8.77
N VAL A 130 -10.23 -2.03 -9.71
CA VAL A 130 -11.31 -1.92 -10.72
C VAL A 130 -10.68 -1.91 -12.10
N ASP A 131 -11.09 -2.85 -12.97
CA ASP A 131 -10.57 -2.95 -14.33
C ASP A 131 -11.19 -1.88 -15.27
N LYS A 132 -10.61 -1.71 -16.46
CA LYS A 132 -11.09 -0.74 -17.47
C LYS A 132 -12.55 -0.97 -17.92
N LYS A 133 -13.09 -2.18 -17.67
CA LYS A 133 -14.49 -2.54 -17.94
C LYS A 133 -15.42 -2.20 -16.77
N GLY A 134 -14.87 -1.76 -15.63
CA GLY A 134 -15.62 -1.47 -14.40
C GLY A 134 -15.92 -2.71 -13.55
N ASN A 135 -15.25 -3.83 -13.78
CA ASN A 135 -15.38 -4.98 -12.89
C ASN A 135 -14.51 -4.78 -11.66
N VAL A 136 -15.01 -5.24 -10.52
CA VAL A 136 -14.36 -5.12 -9.22
C VAL A 136 -13.64 -6.40 -8.87
N TRP A 137 -12.36 -6.30 -8.58
CA TRP A 137 -11.50 -7.41 -8.19
C TRP A 137 -11.14 -7.26 -6.72
N LEU A 138 -11.29 -8.34 -5.96
CA LEU A 138 -11.03 -8.37 -4.53
C LEU A 138 -10.07 -9.49 -4.17
N SER A 139 -9.15 -9.24 -3.23
CA SER A 139 -8.30 -10.28 -2.65
C SER A 139 -8.34 -10.30 -1.14
N GLY A 140 -7.91 -11.41 -0.56
CA GLY A 140 -7.72 -11.57 0.88
C GLY A 140 -6.39 -12.23 1.21
N THR A 141 -5.95 -12.08 2.46
CA THR A 141 -4.70 -12.64 3.00
C THR A 141 -4.90 -13.88 3.85
N GLY A 142 -6.16 -14.29 4.06
CA GLY A 142 -6.45 -15.53 4.78
C GLY A 142 -6.01 -16.77 4.01
N ARG A 143 -5.57 -17.82 4.71
CA ARG A 143 -5.38 -19.13 4.09
C ARG A 143 -6.73 -19.61 3.56
N GLY A 144 -6.80 -19.93 2.28
CA GLY A 144 -8.03 -20.23 1.58
C GLY A 144 -8.68 -19.01 0.91
N ASP A 145 -8.18 -17.80 1.16
CA ASP A 145 -8.55 -16.63 0.37
C ASP A 145 -7.91 -16.69 -1.02
N THR A 146 -8.56 -16.02 -1.96
CA THR A 146 -8.17 -15.98 -3.37
C THR A 146 -8.45 -14.59 -3.94
N ILE A 147 -8.35 -14.47 -5.25
CA ILE A 147 -8.78 -13.29 -5.98
C ILE A 147 -10.11 -13.60 -6.66
N LEU A 148 -11.08 -12.71 -6.45
CA LEU A 148 -12.43 -12.83 -7.00
C LEU A 148 -12.73 -11.60 -7.86
N LYS A 149 -13.32 -11.84 -9.03
CA LYS A 149 -13.79 -10.78 -9.93
C LYS A 149 -15.33 -10.71 -9.90
N TYR A 150 -15.82 -9.51 -9.71
CA TYR A 150 -17.25 -9.20 -9.68
C TYR A 150 -17.61 -8.18 -10.76
N SER A 151 -18.87 -8.16 -11.19
CA SER A 151 -19.42 -7.00 -11.88
C SER A 151 -19.45 -5.79 -10.95
N SER A 152 -19.65 -4.61 -11.50
CA SER A 152 -19.80 -3.38 -10.70
C SER A 152 -20.96 -3.43 -9.69
N ASP A 153 -21.88 -4.38 -9.84
CA ASP A 153 -23.06 -4.58 -8.96
C ASP A 153 -22.92 -5.81 -8.04
N GLY A 154 -21.72 -6.40 -7.93
CA GLY A 154 -21.43 -7.47 -6.98
C GLY A 154 -21.81 -8.89 -7.43
N LYS A 155 -22.11 -9.11 -8.73
CA LYS A 155 -22.28 -10.47 -9.26
C LYS A 155 -20.91 -11.09 -9.50
N LEU A 156 -20.65 -12.27 -8.93
CA LEU A 156 -19.42 -13.03 -9.18
C LEU A 156 -19.31 -13.38 -10.68
N LEU A 157 -18.20 -13.00 -11.29
CA LEU A 157 -17.88 -13.25 -12.70
C LEU A 157 -16.80 -14.31 -12.85
N TRP A 158 -15.83 -14.33 -11.93
CA TRP A 158 -14.71 -15.23 -11.98
C TRP A 158 -14.10 -15.45 -10.60
N ASP A 159 -13.67 -16.68 -10.37
CA ASP A 159 -12.93 -17.11 -9.20
C ASP A 159 -11.55 -17.58 -9.66
N PHE A 160 -10.50 -16.89 -9.24
CA PHE A 160 -9.13 -17.24 -9.60
C PHE A 160 -8.72 -18.64 -9.14
N GLY A 161 -9.36 -19.17 -8.09
CA GLY A 161 -8.92 -20.42 -7.49
C GLY A 161 -7.60 -20.27 -6.75
N HIS A 162 -6.65 -21.16 -6.99
CA HIS A 162 -5.29 -21.11 -6.42
C HIS A 162 -5.25 -20.94 -4.89
N ARG A 163 -6.30 -21.39 -4.21
CA ARG A 163 -6.39 -21.28 -2.74
C ARG A 163 -5.35 -22.17 -2.07
N GLY A 164 -4.63 -21.59 -1.14
CA GLY A 164 -3.82 -22.35 -0.20
C GLY A 164 -4.69 -23.18 0.74
N PRO A 165 -4.12 -24.20 1.40
CA PRO A 165 -4.86 -25.00 2.37
C PRO A 165 -5.34 -24.11 3.52
N SER A 166 -6.59 -24.25 3.91
CA SER A 166 -7.13 -23.61 5.12
C SER A 166 -6.29 -23.96 6.34
N PRO A 167 -6.08 -23.01 7.28
CA PRO A 167 -5.38 -23.31 8.51
C PRO A 167 -6.11 -24.42 9.26
N VAL A 168 -5.42 -25.53 9.49
CA VAL A 168 -5.89 -26.56 10.40
C VAL A 168 -5.34 -26.22 11.78
N PRO A 169 -6.19 -26.07 12.82
CA PRO A 169 -5.73 -25.82 14.16
C PRO A 169 -4.64 -26.82 14.59
N GLY A 170 -3.51 -26.34 15.08
CA GLY A 170 -2.39 -27.18 15.54
C GLY A 170 -1.39 -27.62 14.45
N GLN A 171 -1.55 -27.22 13.19
CA GLN A 171 -0.50 -27.46 12.17
C GLN A 171 0.63 -26.43 12.31
N THR A 172 1.84 -26.95 12.49
CA THR A 172 3.07 -26.12 12.55
C THR A 172 3.47 -25.61 11.15
N GLN A 173 4.16 -24.48 11.11
CA GLN A 173 4.69 -23.90 9.87
C GLN A 173 5.67 -24.81 9.10
N GLU A 174 6.07 -25.91 9.67
CA GLU A 174 7.04 -26.86 9.11
C GLU A 174 6.58 -27.50 7.76
N ARG A 175 5.25 -27.62 7.56
CA ARG A 175 4.66 -28.08 6.27
C ARG A 175 4.75 -27.04 5.15
N LEU A 176 5.24 -25.85 5.42
CA LEU A 176 5.19 -24.70 4.52
C LEU A 176 6.58 -24.35 3.95
N LYS A 177 7.61 -25.14 4.29
CA LYS A 177 9.01 -24.81 3.96
C LYS A 177 9.35 -24.80 2.48
N ASP A 178 8.61 -25.52 1.62
CA ASP A 178 9.00 -25.72 0.22
C ASP A 178 8.00 -25.18 -0.80
N ASN A 179 7.18 -24.17 -0.43
CA ASN A 179 6.04 -23.80 -1.25
C ASN A 179 6.29 -22.71 -2.30
N ASN A 180 7.48 -22.07 -2.31
CA ASN A 180 7.74 -21.01 -3.29
C ASN A 180 7.74 -21.51 -4.75
N GLN A 181 8.02 -22.79 -4.98
CA GLN A 181 7.95 -23.39 -6.30
C GLN A 181 6.55 -23.92 -6.68
N GLN A 182 5.65 -24.06 -5.71
CA GLN A 182 4.25 -24.41 -5.98
C GLN A 182 3.50 -23.18 -6.45
N THR A 183 3.22 -23.10 -7.71
CA THR A 183 2.62 -21.93 -8.36
C THR A 183 1.13 -22.08 -8.64
N ASP A 184 0.55 -23.21 -8.31
CA ASP A 184 -0.88 -23.50 -8.37
C ASP A 184 -1.63 -23.13 -7.07
N THR A 185 -0.90 -22.67 -6.04
CA THR A 185 -1.50 -22.26 -4.76
C THR A 185 -0.90 -20.96 -4.23
N LEU A 186 -1.76 -20.07 -3.75
CA LEU A 186 -1.40 -18.88 -2.98
C LEU A 186 -1.42 -19.22 -1.50
N MET A 187 -0.26 -19.50 -0.92
CA MET A 187 -0.17 -20.05 0.44
C MET A 187 -0.45 -19.01 1.53
N SER A 188 -0.15 -17.75 1.26
CA SER A 188 -0.40 -16.64 2.17
C SER A 188 -1.61 -15.79 1.77
N GLY A 189 -2.27 -16.15 0.67
CA GLY A 189 -3.22 -15.30 0.00
C GLY A 189 -2.54 -14.16 -0.77
N ALA A 190 -3.32 -13.33 -1.42
CA ALA A 190 -2.82 -12.17 -2.14
C ALA A 190 -2.80 -10.95 -1.22
N ALA A 191 -1.64 -10.64 -0.63
CA ALA A 191 -1.45 -9.44 0.20
C ALA A 191 -1.69 -8.16 -0.61
N GLY A 192 -1.30 -8.17 -1.88
CA GLY A 192 -1.62 -7.16 -2.87
C GLY A 192 -1.62 -7.77 -4.26
N PHE A 193 -2.33 -7.15 -5.18
CA PHE A 193 -2.26 -7.48 -6.61
C PHE A 193 -2.51 -6.25 -7.46
N ASP A 194 -2.04 -6.30 -8.71
CA ASP A 194 -2.33 -5.29 -9.73
C ASP A 194 -2.55 -5.95 -11.09
N LEU A 195 -3.24 -5.25 -11.98
CA LEU A 195 -3.69 -5.73 -13.28
C LEU A 195 -2.94 -5.04 -14.41
N ASP A 196 -2.27 -5.81 -15.25
CA ASP A 196 -1.80 -5.37 -16.56
C ASP A 196 -2.82 -5.82 -17.62
N GLU A 197 -3.84 -5.00 -17.80
CA GLU A 197 -4.92 -5.34 -18.73
C GLU A 197 -4.48 -5.39 -20.19
N ASP A 198 -3.44 -4.63 -20.55
CA ASP A 198 -2.92 -4.63 -21.93
C ASP A 198 -2.11 -5.89 -22.24
N ALA A 199 -1.45 -6.47 -21.22
CA ALA A 199 -0.74 -7.75 -21.33
C ALA A 199 -1.59 -8.95 -20.91
N HIS A 200 -2.81 -8.75 -20.42
CA HIS A 200 -3.67 -9.79 -19.81
C HIS A 200 -2.94 -10.52 -18.68
N GLU A 201 -2.33 -9.76 -17.75
CA GLU A 201 -1.56 -10.32 -16.65
C GLU A 201 -2.04 -9.77 -15.30
N ILE A 202 -2.04 -10.64 -14.30
CA ILE A 202 -2.23 -10.28 -12.90
C ILE A 202 -0.95 -10.52 -12.14
N TYR A 203 -0.47 -9.51 -11.43
CA TYR A 203 0.71 -9.53 -10.59
C TYR A 203 0.29 -9.65 -9.13
N ILE A 204 0.83 -10.60 -8.40
CA ILE A 204 0.39 -10.93 -7.04
C ILE A 204 1.58 -10.94 -6.10
N ALA A 205 1.47 -10.19 -4.99
CA ALA A 205 2.34 -10.33 -3.84
C ALA A 205 1.82 -11.48 -2.95
N ASP A 206 2.36 -12.69 -3.16
CA ASP A 206 2.03 -13.87 -2.35
C ASP A 206 2.94 -13.93 -1.13
N SER A 207 2.54 -13.22 -0.08
CA SER A 207 3.30 -13.01 1.14
C SER A 207 2.37 -12.75 2.32
N GLU A 208 2.91 -12.25 3.39
CA GLU A 208 2.41 -11.87 4.70
C GLU A 208 2.68 -12.94 5.76
N PHE A 209 2.44 -14.23 5.49
CA PHE A 209 2.61 -15.25 6.55
C PHE A 209 3.72 -16.25 6.25
N VAL A 210 3.88 -16.71 5.03
CA VAL A 210 4.78 -17.83 4.68
C VAL A 210 5.63 -17.54 3.47
N ASN A 211 4.98 -17.29 2.32
CA ASN A 211 5.67 -17.10 1.06
C ASN A 211 6.31 -15.70 0.99
N LYS A 212 7.32 -15.57 0.15
CA LYS A 212 8.11 -14.35 -0.01
C LYS A 212 8.37 -14.13 -1.50
N ARG A 213 7.28 -14.10 -2.30
CA ARG A 213 7.37 -14.14 -3.74
C ARG A 213 6.35 -13.21 -4.43
N VAL A 214 6.70 -12.79 -5.61
CA VAL A 214 5.78 -12.24 -6.61
C VAL A 214 5.45 -13.33 -7.60
N LEU A 215 4.18 -13.47 -7.94
CA LEU A 215 3.69 -14.39 -8.97
C LEU A 215 2.94 -13.61 -10.03
N VAL A 216 3.07 -14.04 -11.29
CA VAL A 216 2.36 -13.46 -12.43
C VAL A 216 1.60 -14.55 -13.14
N TYR A 217 0.31 -14.30 -13.34
CA TYR A 217 -0.59 -15.22 -14.02
C TYR A 217 -1.28 -14.53 -15.19
N ASP A 218 -1.80 -15.33 -16.06
CA ASP A 218 -2.74 -14.90 -17.09
C ASP A 218 -4.08 -14.54 -16.41
N MET A 219 -4.59 -13.34 -16.63
CA MET A 219 -5.78 -12.85 -15.93
C MET A 219 -7.10 -13.40 -16.47
N ASP A 220 -7.08 -14.06 -17.62
CA ASP A 220 -8.27 -14.66 -18.24
C ASP A 220 -8.38 -16.16 -17.88
N THR A 221 -7.26 -16.86 -17.85
CA THR A 221 -7.21 -18.33 -17.64
C THR A 221 -6.75 -18.74 -16.24
N GLY A 222 -6.06 -17.85 -15.50
CA GLY A 222 -5.41 -18.17 -14.26
C GLY A 222 -4.13 -18.99 -14.40
N ALA A 223 -3.61 -19.19 -15.62
CA ALA A 223 -2.40 -19.97 -15.86
C ALA A 223 -1.16 -19.22 -15.34
N PHE A 224 -0.28 -19.92 -14.62
CA PHE A 224 0.99 -19.36 -14.16
C PHE A 224 1.89 -18.99 -15.35
N LYS A 225 2.48 -17.81 -15.31
CA LYS A 225 3.40 -17.32 -16.34
C LYS A 225 4.85 -17.24 -15.84
N ARG A 226 5.07 -16.63 -14.68
CA ARG A 226 6.39 -16.45 -14.05
C ARG A 226 6.27 -15.98 -12.61
N GLY A 227 7.39 -16.00 -11.88
CA GLY A 227 7.47 -15.46 -10.52
C GLY A 227 8.92 -15.29 -10.08
N TRP A 228 9.11 -14.50 -9.01
CA TRP A 228 10.42 -14.19 -8.46
C TRP A 228 10.37 -13.81 -6.99
N GLY A 229 11.52 -13.91 -6.32
CA GLY A 229 11.77 -13.41 -4.97
C GLY A 229 12.42 -12.04 -4.96
N GLY A 230 12.84 -11.59 -3.79
CA GLY A 230 13.58 -10.34 -3.64
C GLY A 230 14.80 -10.27 -4.55
N HIS A 231 15.12 -9.09 -5.07
CA HIS A 231 16.21 -8.84 -6.04
C HIS A 231 16.13 -9.68 -7.32
N GLY A 232 14.94 -10.20 -7.66
CA GLY A 232 14.74 -11.04 -8.85
C GLY A 232 15.20 -12.48 -8.68
N MET A 233 15.32 -12.95 -7.45
CA MET A 233 15.74 -14.30 -7.12
C MET A 233 14.79 -15.34 -7.72
N PRO A 234 15.29 -16.42 -8.34
CA PRO A 234 14.46 -17.53 -8.81
C PRO A 234 13.62 -18.12 -7.67
N LEU A 235 12.41 -18.60 -7.97
CA LEU A 235 11.53 -19.21 -6.97
C LEU A 235 12.17 -20.40 -6.24
N SER A 236 13.07 -21.13 -6.90
CA SER A 236 13.81 -22.28 -6.32
C SER A 236 14.87 -21.89 -5.28
N GLU A 237 15.26 -20.62 -5.24
CA GLU A 237 16.31 -20.12 -4.35
C GLU A 237 15.74 -19.35 -3.14
N ILE A 238 14.42 -19.19 -3.06
CA ILE A 238 13.77 -18.43 -1.99
C ILE A 238 13.80 -19.25 -0.70
N ASP A 239 14.38 -18.66 0.35
CA ASP A 239 14.32 -19.18 1.70
C ASP A 239 13.11 -18.62 2.46
N ASN A 240 12.19 -19.49 2.88
CA ASN A 240 11.05 -19.16 3.72
C ASN A 240 11.39 -19.13 5.22
N GLY A 241 12.65 -19.35 5.59
CA GLY A 241 13.10 -19.26 6.97
C GLY A 241 12.81 -17.87 7.59
N PRO A 242 12.85 -17.80 8.93
CA PRO A 242 12.60 -16.53 9.63
C PRO A 242 13.65 -15.49 9.21
N VAL A 243 13.18 -14.29 8.91
CA VAL A 243 14.08 -13.15 8.68
C VAL A 243 14.60 -12.69 10.04
N PRO A 244 15.93 -12.62 10.23
CA PRO A 244 16.51 -12.24 11.52
C PRO A 244 16.03 -10.86 12.00
N PRO A 245 15.76 -10.69 13.29
CA PRO A 245 15.55 -9.37 13.87
C PRO A 245 16.83 -8.53 13.75
N TYR A 246 16.70 -7.22 13.85
CA TYR A 246 17.82 -6.28 13.85
C TYR A 246 17.56 -5.16 14.85
N ASP A 247 18.63 -4.49 15.30
CA ASP A 247 18.48 -3.28 16.10
C ASP A 247 18.28 -2.07 15.17
N TRP A 248 17.03 -1.68 14.97
CA TRP A 248 16.63 -0.55 14.13
C TRP A 248 17.21 0.80 14.62
N ARG A 249 17.63 0.90 15.87
CA ARG A 249 18.29 2.09 16.42
C ARG A 249 19.72 2.25 15.92
N SER A 250 20.31 1.16 15.47
CA SER A 250 21.68 1.13 14.93
C SER A 250 21.75 1.48 13.43
N GLY A 251 20.60 1.63 12.76
CA GLY A 251 20.54 2.00 11.34
C GLY A 251 19.48 1.24 10.57
N PRO A 252 19.50 1.33 9.23
CA PRO A 252 18.54 0.65 8.37
C PRO A 252 18.63 -0.87 8.54
N PRO A 253 17.54 -1.60 8.16
CA PRO A 253 17.55 -3.04 8.15
C PRO A 253 18.74 -3.57 7.34
N PRO A 254 19.46 -4.60 7.84
CA PRO A 254 20.51 -5.22 7.06
C PRO A 254 19.93 -5.74 5.73
N ASP A 255 20.71 -5.61 4.68
CA ASP A 255 20.32 -6.12 3.36
C ASP A 255 20.08 -7.63 3.44
N ILE A 256 18.85 -8.02 3.14
CA ILE A 256 18.47 -9.40 2.94
C ILE A 256 18.21 -9.61 1.46
N LYS A 257 18.81 -10.62 0.88
CA LYS A 257 18.66 -10.92 -0.56
C LYS A 257 17.22 -11.23 -0.95
N GLY A 258 16.46 -11.90 -0.07
CA GLY A 258 15.05 -12.20 -0.28
C GLY A 258 14.11 -11.08 0.15
N PHE A 259 12.83 -11.33 0.06
CA PHE A 259 11.80 -10.51 0.70
C PHE A 259 11.64 -10.88 2.18
N ALA A 260 11.24 -9.92 3.02
CA ALA A 260 10.76 -10.19 4.38
C ALA A 260 9.23 -10.38 4.37
N VAL A 261 8.47 -9.29 4.41
CA VAL A 261 7.00 -9.31 4.37
C VAL A 261 6.55 -8.36 3.29
N LEU A 262 5.89 -8.89 2.26
CA LEU A 262 5.28 -8.07 1.21
C LEU A 262 3.89 -7.62 1.66
N HIS A 263 3.49 -6.43 1.21
CA HIS A 263 2.16 -5.90 1.53
C HIS A 263 1.44 -5.32 0.31
N CYS A 264 2.15 -4.72 -0.64
CA CYS A 264 1.54 -4.22 -1.86
C CYS A 264 2.37 -4.55 -3.11
N ILE A 265 1.73 -4.46 -4.27
CA ILE A 265 2.36 -4.49 -5.58
C ILE A 265 1.61 -3.56 -6.51
N HIS A 266 2.32 -2.72 -7.26
CA HIS A 266 1.73 -1.77 -8.20
C HIS A 266 2.55 -1.63 -9.47
N LEU A 267 1.85 -1.48 -10.58
CA LEU A 267 2.42 -1.24 -11.91
C LEU A 267 2.48 0.26 -12.19
N SER A 268 3.63 0.75 -12.61
CA SER A 268 3.77 2.12 -13.07
C SER A 268 3.43 2.27 -14.54
N ALA A 269 3.08 3.50 -14.96
CA ALA A 269 2.69 3.80 -16.34
C ALA A 269 3.80 3.51 -17.37
N ASP A 270 5.07 3.49 -16.96
CA ASP A 270 6.22 3.13 -17.80
C ASP A 270 6.61 1.64 -17.70
N GLY A 271 5.74 0.80 -17.10
CA GLY A 271 5.86 -0.66 -17.11
C GLY A 271 6.83 -1.24 -16.10
N LEU A 272 7.09 -0.55 -14.99
CA LEU A 272 7.83 -1.11 -13.86
C LEU A 272 6.89 -1.64 -12.78
N VAL A 273 7.36 -2.64 -12.05
CA VAL A 273 6.63 -3.30 -10.95
C VAL A 273 7.23 -2.84 -9.62
N TYR A 274 6.45 -2.18 -8.80
CA TYR A 274 6.82 -1.70 -7.48
C TYR A 274 6.25 -2.63 -6.42
N VAL A 275 7.11 -3.17 -5.57
CA VAL A 275 6.74 -4.14 -4.53
C VAL A 275 7.03 -3.54 -3.17
N CYS A 276 5.97 -3.37 -2.36
CA CYS A 276 6.07 -2.90 -0.99
C CYS A 276 6.56 -4.00 -0.07
N GLU A 277 7.69 -3.80 0.56
CA GLU A 277 8.26 -4.72 1.52
C GLU A 277 8.24 -4.12 2.92
N ARG A 278 7.11 -4.31 3.60
CA ARG A 278 6.88 -3.82 4.96
C ARG A 278 7.93 -4.30 5.95
N GLY A 279 8.31 -5.56 5.88
CA GLY A 279 9.29 -6.16 6.80
C GLY A 279 10.72 -5.66 6.65
N SER A 280 10.98 -4.71 5.74
CA SER A 280 12.30 -4.12 5.49
C SER A 280 12.27 -2.62 5.24
N ASP A 281 11.14 -1.94 5.43
CA ASP A 281 10.96 -0.50 5.20
C ASP A 281 11.38 -0.06 3.79
N ARG A 282 11.18 -0.91 2.78
CA ARG A 282 11.65 -0.65 1.42
C ARG A 282 10.63 -0.93 0.34
N VAL A 283 10.86 -0.32 -0.81
CA VAL A 283 10.22 -0.67 -2.06
C VAL A 283 11.28 -1.25 -2.98
N GLN A 284 11.05 -2.43 -3.54
CA GLN A 284 11.84 -2.97 -4.62
C GLN A 284 11.13 -2.75 -5.96
N VAL A 285 11.89 -2.41 -6.98
CA VAL A 285 11.39 -2.11 -8.32
C VAL A 285 11.95 -3.11 -9.31
N PHE A 286 11.06 -3.67 -10.14
CA PHE A 286 11.39 -4.70 -11.13
C PHE A 286 10.87 -4.33 -12.51
N THR A 287 11.43 -4.97 -13.53
CA THR A 287 10.76 -5.05 -14.83
C THR A 287 9.56 -6.01 -14.74
N LYS A 288 8.67 -5.98 -15.73
CA LYS A 288 7.56 -6.95 -15.84
C LYS A 288 8.03 -8.41 -15.93
N GLN A 289 9.29 -8.66 -16.28
CA GLN A 289 9.91 -9.99 -16.33
C GLN A 289 10.57 -10.41 -15.02
N GLY A 290 10.45 -9.61 -13.96
CA GLY A 290 11.02 -9.90 -12.64
C GLY A 290 12.50 -9.56 -12.50
N LYS A 291 13.12 -8.86 -13.47
CA LYS A 291 14.49 -8.39 -13.34
C LYS A 291 14.51 -7.20 -12.37
N PHE A 292 15.33 -7.28 -11.33
CA PHE A 292 15.56 -6.19 -10.38
C PHE A 292 16.12 -4.95 -11.10
N VAL A 293 15.58 -3.79 -10.75
CA VAL A 293 15.99 -2.49 -11.31
C VAL A 293 16.65 -1.62 -10.25
N THR A 294 15.97 -1.42 -9.13
CA THR A 294 16.44 -0.58 -8.02
C THR A 294 15.59 -0.84 -6.77
N GLU A 295 16.02 -0.27 -5.66
CA GLU A 295 15.24 -0.21 -4.42
C GLU A 295 15.46 1.12 -3.72
N PHE A 296 14.55 1.46 -2.81
CA PHE A 296 14.72 2.59 -1.91
C PHE A 296 14.05 2.31 -0.57
N PHE A 297 14.60 2.89 0.48
CA PHE A 297 14.11 2.77 1.84
C PHE A 297 13.27 3.99 2.22
N VAL A 298 12.24 3.76 3.03
CA VAL A 298 11.36 4.81 3.53
C VAL A 298 11.44 4.83 5.03
N HIS A 299 11.99 5.88 5.60
CA HIS A 299 12.14 6.10 7.04
C HIS A 299 12.69 4.86 7.82
N PRO A 300 13.83 4.29 7.43
CA PRO A 300 14.34 3.02 7.95
C PRO A 300 14.83 3.06 9.41
N SER A 301 14.66 4.18 10.09
CA SER A 301 14.83 4.31 11.54
C SER A 301 13.60 3.86 12.34
N THR A 302 12.57 3.35 11.66
CA THR A 302 11.40 2.72 12.27
C THR A 302 11.63 1.20 12.35
N PRO A 303 11.17 0.50 13.41
CA PRO A 303 11.29 -0.94 13.43
C PRO A 303 10.44 -1.58 12.34
N ALA A 304 11.07 -2.36 11.45
CA ALA A 304 10.38 -3.11 10.41
C ALA A 304 9.99 -4.52 10.85
N ARG A 305 10.77 -5.12 11.75
CA ARG A 305 10.59 -6.46 12.29
C ARG A 305 11.31 -6.61 13.63
N GLY A 306 10.89 -7.55 14.43
CA GLY A 306 11.50 -7.83 15.73
C GLY A 306 10.48 -8.30 16.75
N PRO A 307 10.90 -8.63 17.97
CA PRO A 307 10.00 -9.09 19.03
C PRO A 307 9.02 -8.02 19.51
N GLU A 308 9.30 -6.76 19.26
CA GLU A 308 8.43 -5.61 19.51
C GLU A 308 7.33 -5.41 18.45
N CYS A 309 7.41 -6.14 17.33
CA CYS A 309 6.48 -6.02 16.22
C CYS A 309 5.39 -7.09 16.31
N GLY A 310 4.14 -6.68 16.38
CA GLY A 310 3.01 -7.61 16.41
C GLY A 310 1.75 -6.98 15.85
N ILE A 311 1.01 -7.78 15.07
CA ILE A 311 -0.31 -7.38 14.56
C ILE A 311 -1.36 -7.80 15.61
N GLY A 312 -2.24 -6.88 15.99
CA GLY A 312 -3.40 -7.18 16.84
C GLY A 312 -3.12 -7.36 18.33
N SER A 313 -1.93 -7.03 18.81
CA SER A 313 -1.59 -7.07 20.22
C SER A 313 -1.43 -5.64 20.77
N LEU A 314 -2.15 -5.31 21.83
CA LEU A 314 -1.99 -4.05 22.57
C LEU A 314 -0.60 -3.87 23.19
N LYS A 315 0.27 -4.89 23.12
CA LYS A 315 1.62 -4.88 23.68
C LYS A 315 2.70 -4.45 22.69
N PHE A 316 2.39 -4.40 21.39
CA PHE A 316 3.39 -4.20 20.35
C PHE A 316 3.00 -3.03 19.45
N ALA A 317 4.00 -2.23 19.12
CA ALA A 317 3.85 -1.19 18.13
C ALA A 317 3.66 -1.80 16.73
N THR A 318 2.95 -1.10 15.87
CA THR A 318 2.90 -1.40 14.45
C THR A 318 4.31 -1.21 13.87
N CYS A 319 4.76 -2.15 13.07
CA CYS A 319 6.10 -2.11 12.47
C CYS A 319 6.02 -2.05 10.95
N GLY A 320 7.06 -1.47 10.35
CA GLY A 320 7.20 -1.32 8.91
C GLY A 320 6.49 -0.10 8.34
N THR A 321 7.22 0.63 7.51
CA THR A 321 6.81 1.96 7.00
C THR A 321 6.17 1.90 5.62
N VAL A 322 6.28 0.78 4.91
CA VAL A 322 5.82 0.64 3.53
C VAL A 322 4.67 -0.36 3.46
N LEU A 323 3.46 0.13 3.73
CA LEU A 323 2.27 -0.71 3.63
C LEU A 323 1.69 -0.68 2.22
N ASN A 324 1.45 0.52 1.68
CA ASN A 324 0.86 0.67 0.37
C ASN A 324 1.44 1.89 -0.33
N LEU A 325 1.28 1.97 -1.65
CA LEU A 325 1.74 3.11 -2.42
C LEU A 325 0.75 3.54 -3.49
N ALA A 326 0.84 4.81 -3.88
CA ALA A 326 0.18 5.36 -5.04
C ALA A 326 1.17 6.22 -5.83
N PHE A 327 0.95 6.35 -7.13
CA PHE A 327 1.75 7.23 -7.97
C PHE A 327 1.07 8.60 -8.15
N SER A 328 1.86 9.65 -8.29
CA SER A 328 1.35 10.91 -8.84
C SER A 328 0.87 10.70 -10.29
N PRO A 329 0.01 11.57 -10.84
CA PRO A 329 -0.65 11.32 -12.12
C PRO A 329 0.29 10.95 -13.27
N ALA A 330 -0.17 10.01 -14.09
CA ALA A 330 0.47 9.65 -15.35
C ALA A 330 0.45 10.83 -16.36
N PRO A 331 1.32 10.85 -17.37
CA PRO A 331 2.35 9.85 -17.66
C PRO A 331 3.64 10.03 -16.82
N ALA A 332 3.81 11.17 -16.17
CA ALA A 332 5.09 11.52 -15.56
C ALA A 332 5.37 10.75 -14.27
N GLN A 333 4.34 10.49 -13.46
CA GLN A 333 4.44 9.78 -12.17
C GLN A 333 5.71 10.16 -11.38
N LYS A 334 5.93 11.47 -11.20
CA LYS A 334 7.17 12.01 -10.60
C LYS A 334 7.39 11.61 -9.14
N PHE A 335 6.30 11.35 -8.43
CA PHE A 335 6.31 11.02 -7.02
C PHE A 335 5.61 9.69 -6.77
N VAL A 336 6.09 9.01 -5.74
CA VAL A 336 5.43 7.87 -5.11
C VAL A 336 4.98 8.32 -3.72
N PHE A 337 3.72 8.08 -3.40
CA PHE A 337 3.12 8.33 -2.10
C PHE A 337 3.06 7.03 -1.33
N ILE A 338 3.66 6.98 -0.14
CA ILE A 338 3.78 5.75 0.66
C ILE A 338 2.95 5.90 1.93
N ALA A 339 1.98 5.01 2.14
CA ALA A 339 1.24 4.90 3.37
C ALA A 339 2.11 4.23 4.45
N ASP A 340 2.29 4.91 5.57
CA ASP A 340 3.09 4.47 6.71
C ASP A 340 2.21 4.42 7.96
N MET A 341 1.78 3.21 8.33
CA MET A 341 0.96 2.96 9.52
C MET A 341 1.76 3.15 10.81
N ALA A 342 3.05 2.86 10.80
CA ALA A 342 3.88 2.93 12.00
C ALA A 342 4.07 4.39 12.46
N ASN A 343 4.28 5.30 11.52
CA ASN A 343 4.46 6.73 11.81
C ASN A 343 3.19 7.56 11.54
N ASN A 344 2.11 6.93 11.07
CA ASN A 344 0.85 7.60 10.71
C ASN A 344 1.07 8.79 9.77
N LYS A 345 1.73 8.52 8.64
CA LYS A 345 2.08 9.50 7.60
C LYS A 345 1.89 8.95 6.21
N VAL A 346 1.77 9.85 5.24
CA VAL A 346 2.04 9.55 3.84
C VAL A 346 3.35 10.22 3.47
N TRP A 347 4.35 9.43 3.13
CA TRP A 347 5.64 9.95 2.64
C TRP A 347 5.54 10.29 1.16
N ILE A 348 6.16 11.39 0.77
CA ILE A 348 6.30 11.81 -0.63
C ILE A 348 7.72 11.49 -1.04
N VAL A 349 7.86 10.51 -1.94
CA VAL A 349 9.16 10.02 -2.43
C VAL A 349 9.34 10.47 -3.88
N ASN A 350 10.48 11.04 -4.20
CA ASN A 350 10.84 11.33 -5.58
C ASN A 350 11.12 10.00 -6.29
N ARG A 351 10.31 9.68 -7.30
CA ARG A 351 10.37 8.39 -7.98
C ARG A 351 11.69 8.11 -8.69
N LYS A 352 12.38 9.18 -9.16
CA LYS A 352 13.63 9.06 -9.94
C LYS A 352 14.79 8.50 -9.12
N ASP A 353 14.89 8.89 -7.85
CA ASP A 353 16.06 8.62 -7.00
C ASP A 353 15.69 7.95 -5.66
N GLY A 354 14.40 7.71 -5.40
CA GLY A 354 13.92 7.09 -4.17
C GLY A 354 14.06 7.97 -2.91
N ILE A 355 14.35 9.26 -3.06
CA ILE A 355 14.56 10.16 -1.93
C ILE A 355 13.21 10.66 -1.40
N THR A 356 12.99 10.51 -0.09
CA THR A 356 11.86 11.13 0.58
C THR A 356 12.03 12.65 0.61
N VAL A 357 11.09 13.36 0.02
CA VAL A 357 11.14 14.83 -0.16
C VAL A 357 10.08 15.57 0.66
N GLY A 358 9.14 14.88 1.26
CA GLY A 358 8.10 15.46 2.09
C GLY A 358 7.18 14.42 2.72
N SER A 359 6.18 14.90 3.44
CA SER A 359 5.14 14.05 4.02
C SER A 359 3.80 14.78 4.13
N ILE A 360 2.73 14.01 4.28
CA ILE A 360 1.36 14.49 4.51
C ILE A 360 0.88 13.88 5.83
N GLY A 361 0.18 14.68 6.64
CA GLY A 361 -0.46 14.25 7.87
C GLY A 361 0.48 14.02 9.03
N ASP A 362 -0.11 13.76 10.17
CA ASP A 362 0.52 13.42 11.44
C ASP A 362 -0.37 12.46 12.22
N ASN A 363 0.14 11.90 13.32
CA ASN A 363 -0.62 11.01 14.20
C ASN A 363 -1.81 11.73 14.85
N GLY A 364 -2.98 11.16 14.77
CA GLY A 364 -4.19 11.65 15.43
C GLY A 364 -5.48 11.25 14.72
N ARG A 365 -6.61 11.83 15.15
CA ARG A 365 -7.95 11.48 14.68
C ARG A 365 -8.71 12.65 14.04
N MET A 366 -8.11 13.82 13.98
CA MET A 366 -8.70 14.98 13.30
C MET A 366 -8.51 14.88 11.78
N ALA A 367 -9.25 15.69 11.04
CA ALA A 367 -9.06 15.78 9.60
C ALA A 367 -7.61 16.16 9.26
N GLY A 368 -6.99 15.42 8.35
CA GLY A 368 -5.59 15.57 7.98
C GLY A 368 -4.59 14.85 8.88
N GLN A 369 -5.03 14.24 9.96
CA GLN A 369 -4.23 13.35 10.80
C GLN A 369 -4.56 11.89 10.46
N PHE A 370 -3.68 10.96 10.82
CA PHE A 370 -3.86 9.53 10.57
C PHE A 370 -3.82 8.71 11.86
N HIS A 371 -4.55 7.61 11.83
CA HIS A 371 -4.50 6.57 12.84
C HIS A 371 -4.70 5.21 12.17
N TYR A 372 -3.63 4.43 12.05
CA TYR A 372 -3.57 3.17 11.31
C TYR A 372 -3.89 3.31 9.81
N ILE A 373 -3.21 4.24 9.14
CA ILE A 373 -3.30 4.37 7.68
C ILE A 373 -2.75 3.09 7.01
N ASP A 374 -3.52 2.56 6.05
CA ASP A 374 -3.20 1.34 5.30
C ASP A 374 -3.36 1.55 3.79
N GLY A 375 -4.55 1.92 3.35
CA GLY A 375 -4.88 2.16 1.96
C GLY A 375 -4.50 3.54 1.45
N ILE A 376 -4.05 3.61 0.19
CA ILE A 376 -3.79 4.87 -0.51
C ILE A 376 -4.05 4.73 -2.00
N ALA A 377 -4.67 5.73 -2.61
CA ALA A 377 -4.83 5.85 -4.06
C ALA A 377 -4.74 7.31 -4.51
N ALA A 378 -4.55 7.55 -5.80
CA ALA A 378 -4.53 8.88 -6.37
C ALA A 378 -5.39 8.94 -7.65
N ASP A 379 -6.12 10.04 -7.86
CA ASP A 379 -6.89 10.28 -9.06
C ASP A 379 -6.08 10.98 -10.16
N SER A 380 -6.69 11.16 -11.35
CA SER A 380 -6.06 11.81 -12.49
C SER A 380 -5.74 13.29 -12.24
N HIS A 381 -6.39 13.92 -11.27
CA HIS A 381 -6.19 15.31 -10.87
C HIS A 381 -5.11 15.49 -9.81
N GLY A 382 -4.57 14.37 -9.29
CA GLY A 382 -3.54 14.34 -8.26
C GLY A 382 -4.09 14.48 -6.84
N ASN A 383 -5.40 14.32 -6.62
CA ASN A 383 -5.90 14.14 -5.27
C ASN A 383 -5.46 12.78 -4.74
N ILE A 384 -5.19 12.72 -3.43
CA ILE A 384 -4.83 11.49 -2.73
C ILE A 384 -5.99 11.09 -1.83
N TYR A 385 -6.33 9.81 -1.87
CA TYR A 385 -7.34 9.19 -1.02
C TYR A 385 -6.66 8.18 -0.12
N THR A 386 -7.05 8.16 1.16
CA THR A 386 -6.46 7.27 2.16
C THR A 386 -7.53 6.47 2.89
N GLY A 387 -7.19 5.22 3.26
CA GLY A 387 -8.02 4.35 4.09
C GLY A 387 -7.31 4.02 5.39
N GLU A 388 -8.06 3.91 6.48
CA GLU A 388 -7.56 3.60 7.82
C GLU A 388 -8.22 2.32 8.35
N VAL A 389 -7.40 1.45 8.96
CA VAL A 389 -7.84 0.19 9.57
C VAL A 389 -7.90 0.29 11.11
N GLU A 390 -8.07 -0.84 11.76
CA GLU A 390 -8.15 -0.97 13.21
C GLU A 390 -9.16 0.02 13.83
N THR A 391 -8.70 0.95 14.63
CA THR A 391 -9.53 1.96 15.26
C THR A 391 -9.61 3.29 14.48
N GLY A 392 -8.97 3.38 13.32
CA GLY A 392 -9.05 4.53 12.40
C GLY A 392 -10.41 4.61 11.71
N LYS A 393 -10.80 3.55 11.02
CA LYS A 393 -12.15 3.30 10.44
C LYS A 393 -12.69 4.47 9.62
N ARG A 394 -11.90 5.02 8.70
CA ARG A 394 -12.32 6.14 7.84
C ARG A 394 -11.55 6.19 6.54
N ILE A 395 -12.02 7.05 5.66
CA ILE A 395 -11.31 7.49 4.46
C ILE A 395 -11.16 9.01 4.48
N GLN A 396 -10.10 9.52 3.85
CA GLN A 396 -9.87 10.96 3.72
C GLN A 396 -9.41 11.30 2.31
N LYS A 397 -9.70 12.53 1.87
CA LYS A 397 -9.22 13.12 0.62
C LYS A 397 -8.25 14.25 0.90
N PHE A 398 -7.13 14.26 0.18
CA PHE A 398 -6.14 15.31 0.21
C PHE A 398 -6.01 15.93 -1.18
N VAL A 399 -6.15 17.25 -1.26
CA VAL A 399 -6.15 18.02 -2.51
C VAL A 399 -4.81 18.72 -2.66
N PRO A 400 -4.18 18.68 -3.86
CA PRO A 400 -2.94 19.42 -4.07
C PRO A 400 -3.17 20.93 -3.96
N VAL A 401 -2.34 21.61 -3.17
CA VAL A 401 -2.35 23.07 -3.08
C VAL A 401 -1.64 23.63 -4.29
N LYS A 402 -2.38 24.28 -5.18
CA LYS A 402 -1.78 25.01 -6.29
C LYS A 402 -0.88 26.11 -5.71
N GLY A 403 0.43 25.94 -5.76
CA GLY A 403 1.37 26.96 -5.35
C GLY A 403 1.12 28.22 -6.16
N LYS A 404 0.95 29.38 -5.51
CA LYS A 404 1.13 30.64 -6.20
C LYS A 404 2.58 30.65 -6.69
N ALA A 405 2.79 30.65 -8.00
CA ALA A 405 4.09 30.96 -8.56
C ALA A 405 4.53 32.27 -7.88
N LYS A 406 5.54 32.22 -7.03
CA LYS A 406 6.17 33.45 -6.55
C LYS A 406 6.70 34.16 -7.78
N ARG A 407 6.05 35.29 -8.14
CA ARG A 407 6.55 36.24 -9.12
C ARG A 407 7.87 36.82 -8.66
#